data_bb2cdd3fcba9b7881637405b84b1852f
#
_entry.id   bb2cdd3fcba9b7881637405b84b1852f
#
_cell.length_a   1.000
_cell.length_b   1.000
_cell.length_c   1.000
_cell.angle_alpha   90.00
_cell.angle_beta   90.00
_cell.angle_gamma   90.00
#
_symmetry.space_group_name_H-M   'P 1'
#
loop_
_entity.id
_entity.type
_entity.pdbx_description
1 polymer ?
#
loop_
_entity_poly.entity_id
_entity_poly.type
_entity_poly.pdbx_seq_one_letter_code
_entity_poly.pdbx_strand_id
1 'polypeptide(L)'
;MQKNENRNSNIEELRKGFRTAFIDGEYNSNLAYRPEFLSNNAAEGKKVLSAIESELLRCDEFAISVAFITNSGIEPFMQTFKELERRNIPGRILTTNYLNFSDPKALRRLSKLQNLEIRMYVTDDESEGFHTKGYLFRKDEMYRVIVGSSNMTLGALTRNREWNTKMVSTEQGEFLTEIRQEFQQLWTSERTRSFEDFIDKYELLYMEIQKQKKVATQGKAIDLLGYQLKPNSMQLNFIQNLQKLREEGENRALLISATGTGKTYASAFVMRDAAPGKALFVVHREQIAKQALKSYQRVLGKYKPDGSPIRYGLLSGNEKDYDADYLFSTMQMMSKADVLEKFRPEEFDFICIDETHRAGAESYQRILEYFKPQFLLGMTASPERTDKFDIFDLYDYNIAYEIRLQQALEENLLCPFHYFGITDLEIDGETFDDESGLRNFVKLVSDERVDYILKQVEYFGYSGDRVKGLVFCSRKDEGEELARKFCQHGYRARMLSGDDSQAVREEVIDRLVSDTRDDYLDYVFTVDIFNEGVDIPEARW
;
A
#
# COMPACT_ATOMS: atom_id res chain seq x y z
N MET A 1 52.97 6.22 -5.29
CA MET A 1 52.71 7.64 -5.70
C MET A 1 51.24 7.87 -6.01
N GLN A 2 50.60 7.12 -6.91
CA GLN A 2 49.19 7.32 -7.29
C GLN A 2 48.15 7.31 -6.13
N LYS A 3 48.30 6.43 -5.11
CA LYS A 3 47.43 6.41 -3.94
C LYS A 3 47.50 7.68 -3.08
N ASN A 4 48.68 8.28 -2.94
CA ASN A 4 48.86 9.52 -2.14
C ASN A 4 48.31 10.75 -2.89
N GLU A 5 48.40 10.78 -4.22
CA GLU A 5 47.85 11.88 -5.02
C GLU A 5 46.33 11.86 -5.01
N ASN A 6 45.68 10.68 -5.13
CA ASN A 6 44.24 10.53 -5.01
C ASN A 6 43.73 10.91 -3.61
N ARG A 7 44.46 10.54 -2.55
CA ARG A 7 44.10 10.91 -1.17
C ARG A 7 44.11 12.41 -0.94
N ASN A 8 45.15 13.12 -1.43
CA ASN A 8 45.21 14.57 -1.32
C ASN A 8 44.11 15.26 -2.11
N SER A 9 43.77 14.77 -3.30
CA SER A 9 42.63 15.25 -4.09
C SER A 9 41.29 15.10 -3.37
N ASN A 10 41.03 13.96 -2.76
CA ASN A 10 39.79 13.70 -2.01
C ASN A 10 39.67 14.60 -0.77
N ILE A 11 40.79 14.87 -0.07
CA ILE A 11 40.81 15.78 1.09
C ILE A 11 40.46 17.21 0.67
N GLU A 12 41.00 17.66 -0.46
CA GLU A 12 40.67 19.00 -0.98
C GLU A 12 39.21 19.13 -1.38
N GLU A 13 38.66 18.13 -2.04
CA GLU A 13 37.23 18.09 -2.38
C GLU A 13 36.35 18.07 -1.13
N LEU A 14 36.75 17.34 -0.08
CA LEU A 14 36.07 17.31 1.19
C LEU A 14 36.07 18.69 1.88
N ARG A 15 37.22 19.40 1.90
CA ARG A 15 37.34 20.78 2.42
C ARG A 15 36.39 21.74 1.68
N LYS A 16 36.34 21.66 0.34
CA LYS A 16 35.42 22.44 -0.47
C LYS A 16 33.96 22.14 -0.11
N GLY A 17 33.63 20.83 0.05
CA GLY A 17 32.31 20.40 0.44
C GLY A 17 31.85 20.96 1.79
N PHE A 18 32.71 20.90 2.80
CA PHE A 18 32.42 21.47 4.12
C PHE A 18 32.27 23.00 4.05
N ARG A 19 33.13 23.67 3.29
CA ARG A 19 33.00 25.10 3.08
C ARG A 19 31.66 25.48 2.47
N THR A 20 31.24 24.77 1.41
CA THR A 20 29.93 24.99 0.77
C THR A 20 28.79 24.76 1.73
N ALA A 21 28.84 23.68 2.52
CA ALA A 21 27.71 23.27 3.37
C ALA A 21 27.57 24.15 4.63
N PHE A 22 28.68 24.66 5.20
CA PHE A 22 28.63 25.26 6.52
C PHE A 22 29.12 26.71 6.57
N ILE A 23 29.75 27.23 5.52
CA ILE A 23 30.35 28.55 5.53
C ILE A 23 29.77 29.44 4.44
N ASP A 24 29.78 28.99 3.19
CA ASP A 24 29.41 29.80 2.03
C ASP A 24 28.78 28.94 0.92
N GLY A 25 27.45 28.99 0.82
CA GLY A 25 26.66 28.19 -0.12
C GLY A 25 26.85 28.56 -1.60
N GLU A 26 27.43 29.71 -1.91
CA GLU A 26 27.76 30.12 -3.28
C GLU A 26 29.05 29.45 -3.79
N TYR A 27 29.83 28.84 -2.90
CA TYR A 27 31.04 28.14 -3.27
C TYR A 27 30.74 26.79 -3.94
N ASN A 28 31.26 26.57 -5.14
CA ASN A 28 31.08 25.31 -5.86
C ASN A 28 31.91 24.17 -5.28
N SER A 29 31.26 23.06 -4.99
CA SER A 29 31.92 21.83 -4.54
C SER A 29 31.25 20.59 -5.13
N ASN A 30 31.99 19.51 -5.14
CA ASN A 30 31.47 18.21 -5.60
C ASN A 30 30.45 17.66 -4.60
N LEU A 31 29.23 17.35 -5.08
CA LEU A 31 28.14 16.80 -4.26
C LEU A 31 28.52 15.51 -3.52
N ALA A 32 29.40 14.68 -4.09
CA ALA A 32 29.83 13.42 -3.49
C ALA A 32 30.61 13.60 -2.16
N TYR A 33 31.14 14.81 -1.90
CA TYR A 33 31.94 15.15 -0.73
C TYR A 33 31.29 16.22 0.14
N ARG A 34 30.08 16.64 -0.19
CA ARG A 34 29.35 17.69 0.53
C ARG A 34 28.49 17.08 1.62
N PRO A 35 28.56 17.60 2.85
CA PRO A 35 27.51 17.35 3.84
C PRO A 35 26.15 17.80 3.34
N GLU A 36 25.12 17.01 3.60
CA GLU A 36 23.75 17.24 3.11
C GLU A 36 22.75 17.12 4.24
N PHE A 37 21.76 18.00 4.23
CA PHE A 37 20.56 17.85 5.02
C PHE A 37 19.58 16.94 4.29
N LEU A 38 19.15 15.87 4.94
CA LEU A 38 18.22 14.88 4.38
C LEU A 38 16.88 14.95 5.11
N SER A 39 15.83 15.14 4.36
CA SER A 39 14.46 15.09 4.85
C SER A 39 13.54 14.47 3.80
N ASN A 40 12.39 13.96 4.22
CA ASN A 40 11.35 13.58 3.28
C ASN A 40 10.61 14.83 2.81
N ASN A 41 10.63 15.09 1.52
CA ASN A 41 9.90 16.18 0.88
C ASN A 41 9.31 15.70 -0.44
N ALA A 42 8.02 15.38 -0.44
CA ALA A 42 7.31 14.86 -1.61
C ALA A 42 7.30 15.86 -2.78
N ALA A 43 7.18 17.17 -2.50
CA ALA A 43 7.15 18.21 -3.52
C ALA A 43 8.49 18.31 -4.30
N GLU A 44 9.60 17.97 -3.65
CA GLU A 44 10.94 17.97 -4.25
C GLU A 44 11.40 16.55 -4.67
N GLY A 45 10.55 15.53 -4.49
CA GLY A 45 10.90 14.13 -4.76
C GLY A 45 11.98 13.56 -3.84
N LYS A 46 12.28 14.23 -2.71
CA LYS A 46 13.33 13.82 -1.78
C LYS A 46 12.80 12.81 -0.76
N LYS A 47 13.53 11.72 -0.58
CA LYS A 47 13.26 10.70 0.44
C LYS A 47 14.56 10.29 1.13
N VAL A 48 14.51 10.09 2.44
CA VAL A 48 15.63 9.54 3.22
C VAL A 48 15.98 8.14 2.73
N LEU A 49 14.98 7.36 2.33
CA LEU A 49 15.12 6.06 1.69
C LEU A 49 16.14 6.08 0.54
N SER A 50 15.95 6.98 -0.43
CA SER A 50 16.79 7.04 -1.64
C SER A 50 18.24 7.41 -1.32
N ALA A 51 18.47 8.23 -0.30
CA ALA A 51 19.82 8.57 0.15
C ALA A 51 20.53 7.36 0.77
N ILE A 52 19.84 6.60 1.65
CA ILE A 52 20.39 5.40 2.27
C ILE A 52 20.65 4.32 1.21
N GLU A 53 19.71 4.08 0.30
CA GLU A 53 19.84 3.09 -0.77
C GLU A 53 21.02 3.39 -1.70
N SER A 54 21.18 4.67 -2.08
CA SER A 54 22.32 5.10 -2.92
C SER A 54 23.67 4.85 -2.26
N GLU A 55 23.78 5.00 -0.94
CA GLU A 55 25.02 4.71 -0.21
C GLU A 55 25.25 3.20 -0.03
N LEU A 56 24.19 2.42 0.24
CA LEU A 56 24.26 0.95 0.29
C LEU A 56 24.79 0.37 -1.03
N LEU A 57 24.24 0.79 -2.17
CA LEU A 57 24.64 0.27 -3.48
C LEU A 57 26.12 0.53 -3.83
N ARG A 58 26.74 1.55 -3.20
CA ARG A 58 28.10 1.98 -3.50
C ARG A 58 29.14 1.54 -2.48
N CYS A 59 28.72 1.11 -1.29
CA CYS A 59 29.63 0.82 -0.19
C CYS A 59 30.38 -0.51 -0.37
N ASP A 60 31.48 -0.65 0.38
CA ASP A 60 32.27 -1.87 0.53
C ASP A 60 32.01 -2.53 1.91
N GLU A 61 31.37 -1.80 2.82
CA GLU A 61 30.97 -2.25 4.16
C GLU A 61 29.94 -1.27 4.72
N PHE A 62 29.00 -1.75 5.53
CA PHE A 62 28.06 -0.88 6.21
C PHE A 62 27.73 -1.33 7.64
N ALA A 63 27.31 -0.36 8.44
CA ALA A 63 26.78 -0.61 9.77
C ALA A 63 25.55 0.29 10.01
N ILE A 64 24.50 -0.31 10.58
CA ILE A 64 23.24 0.37 10.86
C ILE A 64 22.92 0.20 12.34
N SER A 65 22.63 1.31 13.03
CA SER A 65 22.18 1.31 14.42
C SER A 65 20.86 2.06 14.49
N VAL A 66 19.76 1.34 14.68
CA VAL A 66 18.40 1.92 14.72
C VAL A 66 17.57 1.27 15.81
N ALA A 67 16.77 2.09 16.50
CA ALA A 67 15.91 1.59 17.56
C ALA A 67 14.79 0.67 17.02
N PHE A 68 14.21 0.99 15.85
CA PHE A 68 13.05 0.30 15.33
C PHE A 68 13.26 -0.17 13.89
N ILE A 69 12.95 -1.46 13.67
CA ILE A 69 12.98 -2.11 12.36
C ILE A 69 11.61 -2.74 12.12
N THR A 70 10.92 -2.34 11.05
CA THR A 70 9.63 -2.93 10.67
C THR A 70 9.73 -3.68 9.34
N ASN A 71 8.84 -4.65 9.11
CA ASN A 71 8.81 -5.38 7.86
C ASN A 71 8.59 -4.43 6.66
N SER A 72 7.69 -3.45 6.79
CA SER A 72 7.49 -2.42 5.76
C SER A 72 8.69 -1.48 5.58
N GLY A 73 9.52 -1.30 6.62
CA GLY A 73 10.74 -0.48 6.55
C GLY A 73 11.90 -1.16 5.84
N ILE A 74 12.02 -2.48 5.95
CA ILE A 74 13.07 -3.23 5.24
C ILE A 74 12.69 -3.56 3.81
N GLU A 75 11.40 -3.65 3.49
CA GLU A 75 10.90 -4.08 2.18
C GLU A 75 11.56 -3.33 1.02
N PRO A 76 11.64 -1.98 1.01
CA PRO A 76 12.30 -1.23 -0.07
C PRO A 76 13.77 -1.58 -0.25
N PHE A 77 14.45 -2.03 0.81
CA PHE A 77 15.87 -2.34 0.77
C PHE A 77 16.18 -3.81 0.45
N MET A 78 15.18 -4.70 0.44
CA MET A 78 15.44 -6.14 0.31
C MET A 78 16.20 -6.51 -0.97
N GLN A 79 15.91 -5.84 -2.08
CA GLN A 79 16.66 -6.06 -3.33
C GLN A 79 18.10 -5.57 -3.21
N THR A 80 18.28 -4.40 -2.63
CA THR A 80 19.60 -3.84 -2.37
C THR A 80 20.41 -4.74 -1.44
N PHE A 81 19.83 -5.28 -0.38
CA PHE A 81 20.51 -6.22 0.53
C PHE A 81 20.86 -7.54 -0.17
N LYS A 82 20.00 -8.11 -1.01
CA LYS A 82 20.31 -9.29 -1.84
C LYS A 82 21.46 -9.01 -2.82
N GLU A 83 21.49 -7.84 -3.43
CA GLU A 83 22.60 -7.43 -4.30
C GLU A 83 23.91 -7.30 -3.50
N LEU A 84 23.86 -6.76 -2.28
CA LEU A 84 25.02 -6.69 -1.39
C LEU A 84 25.49 -8.09 -0.96
N GLU A 85 24.57 -9.01 -0.69
CA GLU A 85 24.87 -10.42 -0.40
C GLU A 85 25.60 -11.06 -1.60
N ARG A 86 25.07 -10.91 -2.82
CA ARG A 86 25.71 -11.44 -4.03
C ARG A 86 27.12 -10.90 -4.24
N ARG A 87 27.36 -9.66 -3.82
CA ARG A 87 28.67 -8.99 -3.89
C ARG A 87 29.55 -9.28 -2.66
N ASN A 88 29.08 -10.08 -1.69
CA ASN A 88 29.73 -10.35 -0.41
C ASN A 88 30.13 -9.08 0.35
N ILE A 89 29.30 -8.04 0.31
CA ILE A 89 29.51 -6.79 1.05
C ILE A 89 29.04 -7.00 2.51
N PRO A 90 29.94 -6.94 3.52
CA PRO A 90 29.57 -7.21 4.89
C PRO A 90 28.73 -6.08 5.48
N GLY A 91 27.70 -6.45 6.24
CA GLY A 91 26.82 -5.54 6.92
C GLY A 91 26.58 -5.92 8.37
N ARG A 92 26.49 -4.93 9.27
CA ARG A 92 26.15 -5.09 10.67
C ARG A 92 24.92 -4.27 11.00
N ILE A 93 23.94 -4.89 11.67
CA ILE A 93 22.69 -4.22 12.08
C ILE A 93 22.52 -4.39 13.58
N LEU A 94 22.47 -3.27 14.30
CA LEU A 94 22.17 -3.19 15.72
C LEU A 94 20.79 -2.57 15.94
N THR A 95 19.95 -3.27 16.67
CA THR A 95 18.63 -2.80 17.09
C THR A 95 18.41 -3.02 18.58
N THR A 96 17.22 -2.80 19.09
CA THR A 96 16.90 -2.95 20.51
C THR A 96 15.51 -3.55 20.73
N ASN A 97 15.32 -4.13 21.93
CA ASN A 97 14.00 -4.52 22.43
C ASN A 97 13.21 -3.35 23.04
N TYR A 98 13.77 -2.13 23.07
CA TYR A 98 13.11 -0.96 23.64
C TYR A 98 11.72 -0.76 23.04
N LEU A 99 10.70 -0.64 23.89
CA LEU A 99 9.28 -0.54 23.56
C LEU A 99 8.73 -1.68 22.66
N ASN A 100 9.51 -2.69 22.35
CA ASN A 100 9.13 -3.84 21.53
C ASN A 100 8.48 -3.43 20.18
N PHE A 101 9.07 -2.46 19.48
CA PHE A 101 8.59 -1.98 18.18
C PHE A 101 9.28 -2.63 16.98
N SER A 102 10.45 -3.26 17.17
CA SER A 102 11.09 -3.99 16.08
C SER A 102 10.30 -5.27 15.76
N ASP A 103 9.99 -5.48 14.48
CA ASP A 103 9.22 -6.64 14.02
C ASP A 103 10.12 -7.88 13.94
N PRO A 104 9.84 -8.96 14.72
CA PRO A 104 10.63 -10.20 14.67
C PRO A 104 10.69 -10.80 13.26
N LYS A 105 9.61 -10.67 12.46
CA LYS A 105 9.58 -11.16 11.08
C LYS A 105 10.60 -10.42 10.20
N ALA A 106 10.71 -9.10 10.37
CA ALA A 106 11.72 -8.30 9.67
C ALA A 106 13.13 -8.78 10.02
N LEU A 107 13.40 -9.01 11.32
CA LEU A 107 14.70 -9.48 11.78
C LEU A 107 15.02 -10.88 11.24
N ARG A 108 14.06 -11.81 11.21
CA ARG A 108 14.21 -13.14 10.59
C ARG A 108 14.45 -13.07 9.08
N ARG A 109 13.84 -12.11 8.37
CA ARG A 109 14.10 -11.92 6.93
C ARG A 109 15.52 -11.43 6.68
N LEU A 110 15.98 -10.46 7.45
CA LEU A 110 17.34 -9.94 7.36
C LEU A 110 18.39 -11.00 7.74
N SER A 111 18.13 -11.85 8.74
CA SER A 111 19.08 -12.89 9.19
C SER A 111 19.29 -14.02 8.16
N LYS A 112 18.41 -14.16 7.16
CA LYS A 112 18.62 -15.11 6.06
C LYS A 112 19.73 -14.69 5.10
N LEU A 113 20.14 -13.43 5.12
CA LEU A 113 21.19 -12.88 4.27
C LEU A 113 22.56 -13.18 4.89
N GLN A 114 23.40 -13.94 4.20
CA GLN A 114 24.67 -14.48 4.68
C GLN A 114 25.73 -13.39 4.97
N ASN A 115 25.59 -12.22 4.37
CA ASN A 115 26.49 -11.09 4.53
C ASN A 115 26.11 -10.17 5.69
N LEU A 116 24.99 -10.44 6.40
CA LEU A 116 24.49 -9.60 7.49
C LEU A 116 24.69 -10.27 8.85
N GLU A 117 25.23 -9.51 9.79
CA GLU A 117 25.24 -9.85 11.20
C GLU A 117 24.26 -8.93 11.95
N ILE A 118 23.30 -9.53 12.68
CA ILE A 118 22.27 -8.81 13.41
C ILE A 118 22.46 -9.04 14.90
N ARG A 119 22.45 -7.96 15.67
CA ARG A 119 22.48 -8.01 17.13
C ARG A 119 21.39 -7.12 17.73
N MET A 120 20.98 -7.46 18.95
CA MET A 120 20.01 -6.70 19.73
C MET A 120 20.63 -6.22 21.03
N TYR A 121 20.63 -4.92 21.25
CA TYR A 121 20.96 -4.34 22.54
C TYR A 121 19.73 -4.44 23.45
N VAL A 122 19.85 -5.21 24.54
CA VAL A 122 18.76 -5.48 25.48
C VAL A 122 18.73 -4.41 26.56
N THR A 123 17.61 -3.70 26.66
CA THR A 123 17.33 -2.74 27.73
C THR A 123 16.47 -3.43 28.79
N ASP A 124 16.97 -3.52 30.03
CA ASP A 124 16.28 -4.22 31.13
C ASP A 124 15.38 -3.28 31.94
N ASP A 125 15.51 -1.97 31.80
CA ASP A 125 14.79 -0.96 32.57
C ASP A 125 14.39 0.26 31.75
N GLU A 126 13.31 0.94 32.17
CA GLU A 126 12.84 2.21 31.59
C GLU A 126 13.87 3.37 31.75
N SER A 127 14.92 3.17 32.52
CA SER A 127 15.93 4.19 32.84
C SER A 127 16.99 4.39 31.76
N GLU A 128 17.22 3.42 30.87
CA GLU A 128 18.24 3.50 29.82
C GLU A 128 17.64 3.17 28.45
N GLY A 129 17.24 4.22 27.72
CA GLY A 129 16.67 4.06 26.39
C GLY A 129 17.72 3.94 25.29
N PHE A 130 17.66 2.90 24.47
CA PHE A 130 18.39 2.83 23.21
C PHE A 130 17.57 3.52 22.10
N HIS A 131 18.06 4.67 21.60
CA HIS A 131 17.29 5.46 20.62
C HIS A 131 18.17 5.99 19.46
N THR A 132 19.26 5.27 19.16
CA THR A 132 20.17 5.64 18.06
C THR A 132 19.51 5.49 16.69
N LYS A 133 19.88 6.32 15.75
CA LYS A 133 19.53 6.24 14.33
C LYS A 133 20.73 6.69 13.52
N GLY A 134 21.59 5.74 13.22
CA GLY A 134 22.84 5.96 12.50
C GLY A 134 23.03 4.92 11.41
N TYR A 135 23.46 5.39 10.24
CA TYR A 135 23.78 4.58 9.08
C TYR A 135 25.20 4.93 8.65
N LEU A 136 26.10 3.98 8.66
CA LEU A 136 27.51 4.15 8.35
C LEU A 136 27.85 3.35 7.11
N PHE A 137 28.49 3.96 6.14
CA PHE A 137 28.89 3.32 4.89
C PHE A 137 30.36 3.62 4.62
N ARG A 138 31.14 2.59 4.33
CA ARG A 138 32.54 2.74 3.91
C ARG A 138 32.66 2.48 2.41
N LYS A 139 33.35 3.38 1.72
CA LYS A 139 33.79 3.18 0.35
C LYS A 139 35.24 3.60 0.23
N ASP A 140 36.12 2.67 -0.08
CA ASP A 140 37.56 2.86 -0.10
C ASP A 140 38.08 3.45 1.26
N GLU A 141 38.69 4.65 1.22
CA GLU A 141 39.18 5.38 2.42
C GLU A 141 38.16 6.37 2.97
N MET A 142 36.98 6.45 2.40
CA MET A 142 35.95 7.42 2.77
C MET A 142 34.78 6.77 3.48
N TYR A 143 34.26 7.48 4.44
CA TYR A 143 33.04 7.10 5.15
C TYR A 143 31.93 8.11 4.88
N ARG A 144 30.72 7.60 4.74
CA ARG A 144 29.50 8.40 4.72
C ARG A 144 28.64 7.98 5.89
N VAL A 145 28.23 8.97 6.65
CA VAL A 145 27.47 8.76 7.90
C VAL A 145 26.19 9.55 7.80
N ILE A 146 25.06 8.86 7.96
CA ILE A 146 23.76 9.49 8.08
C ILE A 146 23.31 9.33 9.53
N VAL A 147 23.12 10.43 10.23
CA VAL A 147 22.59 10.46 11.60
C VAL A 147 21.40 11.40 11.68
N GLY A 148 20.41 11.05 12.50
CA GLY A 148 19.22 11.89 12.67
C GLY A 148 18.07 11.20 13.38
N SER A 149 16.85 11.44 12.91
CA SER A 149 15.64 10.92 13.54
C SER A 149 15.07 9.65 12.89
N SER A 150 15.58 9.22 11.72
CA SER A 150 14.96 8.17 10.92
C SER A 150 15.29 6.75 11.40
N ASN A 151 14.30 6.04 11.92
CA ASN A 151 14.33 4.60 12.12
C ASN A 151 14.13 3.85 10.78
N MET A 152 14.39 2.53 10.77
CA MET A 152 14.12 1.67 9.61
C MET A 152 12.64 1.26 9.56
N THR A 153 11.78 2.26 9.43
CA THR A 153 10.33 2.14 9.26
C THR A 153 9.90 2.88 8.00
N LEU A 154 8.89 2.39 7.30
CA LEU A 154 8.45 3.00 6.03
C LEU A 154 8.09 4.48 6.20
N GLY A 155 7.38 4.82 7.29
CA GLY A 155 7.03 6.21 7.60
C GLY A 155 8.25 7.11 7.72
N ALA A 156 9.25 6.73 8.54
CA ALA A 156 10.46 7.51 8.75
C ALA A 156 11.32 7.64 7.47
N LEU A 157 11.33 6.61 6.64
CA LEU A 157 12.15 6.57 5.43
C LEU A 157 11.55 7.32 4.24
N THR A 158 10.21 7.53 4.22
CA THR A 158 9.55 8.03 3.00
C THR A 158 8.59 9.20 3.20
N ARG A 159 8.01 9.38 4.42
CA ARG A 159 6.82 10.24 4.60
C ARG A 159 6.91 11.21 5.77
N ASN A 160 7.34 10.70 6.96
CA ASN A 160 7.42 11.53 8.14
C ASN A 160 8.44 12.65 7.91
N ARG A 161 8.19 13.81 8.51
CA ARG A 161 9.20 14.87 8.53
C ARG A 161 10.33 14.46 9.47
N GLU A 162 11.35 13.89 8.88
CA GLU A 162 12.56 13.44 9.56
C GLU A 162 13.70 14.39 9.21
N TRP A 163 14.54 14.64 10.18
CA TRP A 163 15.74 15.46 10.00
C TRP A 163 16.96 14.58 10.17
N ASN A 164 17.73 14.47 9.11
CA ASN A 164 18.98 13.73 9.12
C ASN A 164 20.08 14.56 8.48
N THR A 165 21.29 14.31 8.89
CA THR A 165 22.49 14.88 8.28
C THR A 165 23.33 13.77 7.69
N LYS A 166 23.67 13.89 6.40
CA LYS A 166 24.68 13.06 5.76
C LYS A 166 26.01 13.78 5.81
N MET A 167 26.99 13.15 6.41
CA MET A 167 28.36 13.65 6.55
C MET A 167 29.31 12.75 5.77
N VAL A 168 30.35 13.33 5.20
CA VAL A 168 31.43 12.61 4.54
C VAL A 168 32.71 12.85 5.34
N SER A 169 33.42 11.78 5.67
CA SER A 169 34.63 11.85 6.48
C SER A 169 35.70 10.92 5.97
N THR A 170 36.96 11.22 6.28
CA THR A 170 38.04 10.26 6.17
C THR A 170 38.11 9.39 7.42
N GLU A 171 38.83 8.29 7.37
CA GLU A 171 39.05 7.38 8.52
C GLU A 171 39.71 8.07 9.73
N GLN A 172 40.38 9.20 9.52
CA GLN A 172 41.05 10.00 10.55
C GLN A 172 40.20 11.14 11.11
N GLY A 173 38.95 11.30 10.64
CA GLY A 173 38.07 12.35 11.16
C GLY A 173 37.61 12.01 12.59
N GLU A 174 37.74 12.95 13.52
CA GLU A 174 37.36 12.79 14.93
C GLU A 174 35.88 12.38 15.07
N PHE A 175 35.00 13.10 14.39
CA PHE A 175 33.56 12.80 14.34
C PHE A 175 33.27 11.34 13.94
N LEU A 176 33.95 10.84 12.90
CA LEU A 176 33.79 9.46 12.48
C LEU A 176 34.33 8.47 13.50
N THR A 177 35.48 8.82 14.09
CA THR A 177 36.14 7.99 15.12
C THR A 177 35.22 7.79 16.33
N GLU A 178 34.61 8.86 16.81
CA GLU A 178 33.66 8.83 17.92
C GLU A 178 32.42 7.98 17.62
N ILE A 179 31.79 8.17 16.47
CA ILE A 179 30.62 7.36 16.07
C ILE A 179 30.98 5.88 15.93
N ARG A 180 32.13 5.57 15.34
CA ARG A 180 32.60 4.18 15.22
C ARG A 180 32.90 3.55 16.57
N GLN A 181 33.51 4.30 17.48
CA GLN A 181 33.78 3.84 18.84
C GLN A 181 32.49 3.58 19.59
N GLU A 182 31.53 4.48 19.54
CA GLU A 182 30.21 4.31 20.15
C GLU A 182 29.47 3.10 19.58
N PHE A 183 29.43 2.97 18.26
CA PHE A 183 28.83 1.79 17.62
C PHE A 183 29.54 0.50 18.08
N GLN A 184 30.87 0.48 18.14
CA GLN A 184 31.64 -0.69 18.55
C GLN A 184 31.43 -1.04 20.03
N GLN A 185 31.32 -0.04 20.91
CA GLN A 185 31.01 -0.24 22.33
C GLN A 185 29.63 -0.85 22.52
N LEU A 186 28.62 -0.35 21.82
CA LEU A 186 27.27 -0.90 21.83
C LEU A 186 27.26 -2.33 21.24
N TRP A 187 27.98 -2.55 20.14
CA TRP A 187 28.06 -3.84 19.46
C TRP A 187 28.69 -4.94 20.30
N THR A 188 29.68 -4.61 21.10
CA THR A 188 30.42 -5.56 21.97
C THR A 188 29.96 -5.53 23.43
N SER A 189 28.95 -4.76 23.76
CA SER A 189 28.41 -4.65 25.11
C SER A 189 27.92 -6.00 25.62
N GLU A 190 28.09 -6.24 26.93
CA GLU A 190 27.54 -7.42 27.63
C GLU A 190 26.00 -7.49 27.53
N ARG A 191 25.34 -6.39 27.23
CA ARG A 191 23.89 -6.32 26.99
C ARG A 191 23.49 -6.66 25.55
N THR A 192 24.45 -6.77 24.65
CA THR A 192 24.14 -7.07 23.23
C THR A 192 24.16 -8.58 23.01
N ARG A 193 23.09 -9.09 22.41
CA ARG A 193 22.88 -10.51 22.10
C ARG A 193 22.98 -10.73 20.60
N SER A 194 23.50 -11.90 20.21
CA SER A 194 23.48 -12.36 18.82
C SER A 194 22.04 -12.66 18.40
N PHE A 195 21.81 -12.73 17.08
CA PHE A 195 20.47 -13.01 16.56
C PHE A 195 19.90 -14.31 17.15
N GLU A 196 20.67 -15.37 17.18
CA GLU A 196 20.27 -16.69 17.66
C GLU A 196 19.91 -16.67 19.15
N ASP A 197 20.61 -15.86 19.95
CA ASP A 197 20.42 -15.81 21.40
C ASP A 197 19.16 -15.06 21.82
N PHE A 198 18.65 -14.13 20.98
CA PHE A 198 17.53 -13.29 21.40
C PHE A 198 16.22 -13.57 20.66
N ILE A 199 16.26 -14.02 19.39
CA ILE A 199 15.11 -13.92 18.49
C ILE A 199 13.88 -14.69 18.99
N ASP A 200 14.04 -15.91 19.45
CA ASP A 200 12.91 -16.75 19.89
C ASP A 200 12.23 -16.18 21.13
N LYS A 201 13.02 -15.71 22.11
CA LYS A 201 12.49 -15.08 23.32
C LYS A 201 11.80 -13.74 23.00
N TYR A 202 12.41 -12.96 22.13
CA TYR A 202 11.87 -11.67 21.71
C TYR A 202 10.57 -11.83 20.94
N GLU A 203 10.47 -12.81 20.05
CA GLU A 203 9.26 -13.09 19.28
C GLU A 203 8.09 -13.51 20.19
N LEU A 204 8.34 -14.37 21.19
CA LEU A 204 7.32 -14.73 22.17
C LEU A 204 6.82 -13.50 22.95
N LEU A 205 7.73 -12.67 23.45
CA LEU A 205 7.38 -11.42 24.14
C LEU A 205 6.60 -10.46 23.23
N TYR A 206 7.06 -10.29 22.00
CA TYR A 206 6.39 -9.45 20.99
C TYR A 206 4.96 -9.93 20.73
N MET A 207 4.76 -11.24 20.53
CA MET A 207 3.43 -11.82 20.31
C MET A 207 2.51 -11.62 21.53
N GLU A 208 3.04 -11.78 22.74
CA GLU A 208 2.26 -11.56 23.96
C GLU A 208 1.83 -10.10 24.10
N ILE A 209 2.72 -9.14 23.86
CA ILE A 209 2.41 -7.71 23.87
C ILE A 209 1.40 -7.36 22.76
N GLN A 210 1.54 -7.93 21.57
CA GLN A 210 0.57 -7.72 20.49
C GLN A 210 -0.80 -8.31 20.85
N LYS A 211 -0.83 -9.47 21.51
CA LYS A 211 -2.08 -10.07 22.01
C LYS A 211 -2.72 -9.20 23.08
N GLN A 212 -1.95 -8.66 24.02
CA GLN A 212 -2.43 -7.73 25.04
C GLN A 212 -2.94 -6.43 24.43
N LYS A 213 -2.23 -5.86 23.43
CA LYS A 213 -2.69 -4.69 22.67
C LYS A 213 -4.00 -4.98 21.92
N LYS A 214 -4.15 -6.16 21.31
CA LYS A 214 -5.41 -6.58 20.66
C LYS A 214 -6.54 -6.73 21.68
N VAL A 215 -6.27 -7.35 22.84
CA VAL A 215 -7.26 -7.49 23.92
C VAL A 215 -7.63 -6.12 24.50
N ALA A 216 -6.69 -5.23 24.73
CA ALA A 216 -6.94 -3.86 25.16
C ALA A 216 -7.73 -3.04 24.12
N THR A 217 -7.48 -3.29 22.84
CA THR A 217 -8.26 -2.69 21.76
C THR A 217 -9.64 -3.33 21.66
N GLN A 218 -9.76 -4.64 21.87
CA GLN A 218 -11.05 -5.35 21.95
C GLN A 218 -11.83 -4.99 23.21
N GLY A 219 -11.16 -4.78 24.35
CA GLY A 219 -11.80 -4.27 25.59
C GLY A 219 -12.33 -2.83 25.44
N LYS A 220 -11.69 -1.99 24.62
CA LYS A 220 -12.26 -0.71 24.16
C LYS A 220 -13.37 -0.90 23.13
N ALA A 221 -13.40 -2.03 22.42
CA ALA A 221 -14.43 -2.37 21.44
C ALA A 221 -15.74 -2.87 22.11
N ILE A 222 -15.74 -3.20 23.40
CA ILE A 222 -16.95 -3.57 24.15
C ILE A 222 -17.78 -2.33 24.55
N ASP A 223 -17.20 -1.15 24.50
CA ASP A 223 -17.95 0.13 24.57
C ASP A 223 -18.40 0.61 23.17
N LEU A 224 -18.65 -0.34 22.26
CA LEU A 224 -19.05 -0.12 20.86
C LEU A 224 -20.50 0.39 20.71
N LEU A 225 -21.25 0.59 21.75
CA LEU A 225 -22.55 1.28 21.68
C LEU A 225 -22.39 2.79 21.40
N GLY A 226 -21.16 3.33 21.46
CA GLY A 226 -20.84 4.71 21.15
C GLY A 226 -19.75 4.94 20.08
N TYR A 227 -19.19 3.89 19.47
CA TYR A 227 -18.15 4.08 18.46
C TYR A 227 -18.75 4.49 17.12
N GLN A 228 -18.83 5.79 16.89
CA GLN A 228 -19.12 6.32 15.56
C GLN A 228 -17.86 6.23 14.70
N LEU A 229 -17.98 5.59 13.53
CA LEU A 229 -16.95 5.63 12.49
C LEU A 229 -16.63 7.09 12.17
N LYS A 230 -15.34 7.44 12.24
CA LYS A 230 -14.87 8.79 11.89
C LYS A 230 -14.35 8.80 10.46
N PRO A 231 -14.70 9.82 9.67
CA PRO A 231 -14.16 9.96 8.32
C PRO A 231 -12.65 10.20 8.35
N ASN A 232 -11.93 9.66 7.36
CA ASN A 232 -10.50 9.93 7.13
C ASN A 232 -10.28 11.32 6.49
N SER A 233 -9.02 11.72 6.23
CA SER A 233 -8.68 13.04 5.68
C SER A 233 -9.37 13.32 4.34
N MET A 234 -9.33 12.37 3.42
CA MET A 234 -10.01 12.46 2.12
C MET A 234 -11.51 12.65 2.28
N GLN A 235 -12.14 11.84 3.12
CA GLN A 235 -13.58 11.88 3.34
C GLN A 235 -14.02 13.19 3.99
N LEU A 236 -13.25 13.74 4.93
CA LEU A 236 -13.52 15.05 5.53
C LEU A 236 -13.47 16.17 4.49
N ASN A 237 -12.41 16.21 3.68
CA ASN A 237 -12.27 17.24 2.64
C ASN A 237 -13.41 17.14 1.61
N PHE A 238 -13.74 15.92 1.20
CA PHE A 238 -14.85 15.67 0.28
C PHE A 238 -16.19 16.15 0.86
N ILE A 239 -16.52 15.79 2.12
CA ILE A 239 -17.77 16.20 2.78
C ILE A 239 -17.89 17.72 2.84
N GLN A 240 -16.82 18.41 3.25
CA GLN A 240 -16.79 19.87 3.33
C GLN A 240 -16.99 20.55 1.98
N ASN A 241 -16.29 20.09 0.95
CA ASN A 241 -16.41 20.65 -0.39
C ASN A 241 -17.79 20.38 -1.00
N LEU A 242 -18.33 19.17 -0.77
CA LEU A 242 -19.66 18.83 -1.26
C LEU A 242 -20.75 19.67 -0.58
N GLN A 243 -20.60 19.92 0.72
CA GLN A 243 -21.52 20.80 1.45
C GLN A 243 -21.48 22.22 0.87
N LYS A 244 -20.30 22.76 0.60
CA LYS A 244 -20.12 24.07 -0.02
C LYS A 244 -20.80 24.16 -1.38
N LEU A 245 -20.59 23.17 -2.27
CA LEU A 245 -21.27 23.12 -3.58
C LEU A 245 -22.77 23.13 -3.43
N ARG A 246 -23.33 22.40 -2.49
CA ARG A 246 -24.78 22.39 -2.20
C ARG A 246 -25.29 23.74 -1.66
N GLU A 247 -24.53 24.42 -0.83
CA GLU A 247 -24.85 25.78 -0.34
C GLU A 247 -24.79 26.83 -1.47
N GLU A 248 -23.94 26.62 -2.47
CA GLU A 248 -23.86 27.44 -3.70
C GLU A 248 -25.00 27.14 -4.68
N GLY A 249 -25.84 26.13 -4.39
CA GLY A 249 -27.03 25.78 -5.20
C GLY A 249 -26.77 24.72 -6.24
N GLU A 250 -25.59 24.11 -6.26
CA GLU A 250 -25.28 23.04 -7.18
C GLU A 250 -26.04 21.76 -6.82
N ASN A 251 -26.52 21.05 -7.83
CA ASN A 251 -27.36 19.87 -7.67
C ASN A 251 -26.66 18.57 -8.11
N ARG A 252 -25.40 18.64 -8.51
CA ARG A 252 -24.59 17.50 -8.91
C ARG A 252 -23.11 17.74 -8.63
N ALA A 253 -22.39 16.66 -8.34
CA ALA A 253 -20.96 16.71 -8.14
C ALA A 253 -20.28 15.36 -8.41
N LEU A 254 -18.97 15.41 -8.68
CA LEU A 254 -18.12 14.27 -8.93
C LEU A 254 -17.08 14.10 -7.81
N LEU A 255 -16.94 12.88 -7.31
CA LEU A 255 -15.81 12.45 -6.49
C LEU A 255 -14.87 11.61 -7.33
N ILE A 256 -13.67 12.10 -7.55
CA ILE A 256 -12.57 11.33 -8.19
C ILE A 256 -11.65 10.84 -7.10
N SER A 257 -11.60 9.54 -6.89
CA SER A 257 -10.80 8.99 -5.80
C SER A 257 -10.30 7.59 -6.14
N ALA A 258 -9.00 7.35 -5.94
CA ALA A 258 -8.36 6.08 -6.20
C ALA A 258 -9.10 4.91 -5.53
N THR A 259 -9.01 3.72 -6.12
CA THR A 259 -9.61 2.51 -5.54
C THR A 259 -9.00 2.23 -4.15
N GLY A 260 -9.81 1.80 -3.19
CA GLY A 260 -9.36 1.50 -1.83
C GLY A 260 -9.30 2.69 -0.86
N THR A 261 -9.52 3.93 -1.30
CA THR A 261 -9.52 5.13 -0.43
C THR A 261 -10.76 5.28 0.45
N GLY A 262 -11.80 4.46 0.20
CA GLY A 262 -13.05 4.49 0.96
C GLY A 262 -14.15 5.35 0.38
N LYS A 263 -14.28 5.44 -0.97
CA LYS A 263 -15.35 6.15 -1.68
C LYS A 263 -16.75 5.84 -1.16
N THR A 264 -17.06 4.57 -0.97
CA THR A 264 -18.37 4.10 -0.47
C THR A 264 -18.67 4.63 0.94
N TYR A 265 -17.65 4.65 1.82
CA TYR A 265 -17.79 5.27 3.14
C TYR A 265 -17.94 6.78 3.05
N ALA A 266 -17.22 7.44 2.13
CA ALA A 266 -17.37 8.88 1.90
C ALA A 266 -18.80 9.24 1.52
N SER A 267 -19.42 8.50 0.59
CA SER A 267 -20.83 8.71 0.23
C SER A 267 -21.78 8.41 1.38
N ALA A 268 -21.51 7.39 2.21
CA ALA A 268 -22.33 7.08 3.38
C ALA A 268 -22.27 8.19 4.44
N PHE A 269 -21.11 8.81 4.68
CA PHE A 269 -20.99 9.96 5.57
C PHE A 269 -21.78 11.17 5.05
N VAL A 270 -21.70 11.44 3.74
CA VAL A 270 -22.52 12.49 3.11
C VAL A 270 -24.00 12.23 3.29
N MET A 271 -24.44 10.98 3.10
CA MET A 271 -25.84 10.60 3.31
C MET A 271 -26.29 10.77 4.77
N ARG A 272 -25.39 10.49 5.72
CA ARG A 272 -25.66 10.73 7.14
C ARG A 272 -25.90 12.22 7.42
N ASP A 273 -25.04 13.08 6.87
CA ASP A 273 -25.07 14.52 7.12
C ASP A 273 -26.18 15.22 6.32
N ALA A 274 -26.48 14.74 5.09
CA ALA A 274 -27.55 15.23 4.25
C ALA A 274 -28.96 14.78 4.68
N ALA A 275 -29.03 13.62 5.37
CA ALA A 275 -30.26 12.99 5.85
C ALA A 275 -31.43 13.00 4.85
N PRO A 276 -31.25 12.51 3.59
CA PRO A 276 -32.32 12.52 2.58
C PRO A 276 -33.50 11.66 3.04
N GLY A 277 -34.71 12.00 2.58
CA GLY A 277 -35.89 11.17 2.82
C GLY A 277 -35.76 9.79 2.18
N LYS A 278 -35.33 9.75 0.90
CA LYS A 278 -34.99 8.54 0.15
C LYS A 278 -33.73 8.73 -0.66
N ALA A 279 -32.88 7.71 -0.70
CA ALA A 279 -31.65 7.69 -1.50
C ALA A 279 -31.52 6.42 -2.34
N LEU A 280 -30.93 6.56 -3.53
CA LEU A 280 -30.61 5.47 -4.43
C LEU A 280 -29.10 5.38 -4.64
N PHE A 281 -28.52 4.18 -4.46
CA PHE A 281 -27.13 3.88 -4.76
C PHE A 281 -27.06 2.88 -5.92
N VAL A 282 -26.45 3.28 -7.02
CA VAL A 282 -26.37 2.50 -8.26
C VAL A 282 -24.96 2.00 -8.52
N VAL A 283 -24.84 0.72 -8.77
CA VAL A 283 -23.56 0.04 -9.09
C VAL A 283 -23.75 -0.93 -10.26
N HIS A 284 -22.64 -1.44 -10.80
CA HIS A 284 -22.71 -2.38 -11.91
C HIS A 284 -22.82 -3.86 -11.47
N ARG A 285 -22.47 -4.23 -10.23
CA ARG A 285 -22.51 -5.63 -9.72
C ARG A 285 -23.26 -5.73 -8.39
N GLU A 286 -24.04 -6.81 -8.24
CA GLU A 286 -24.80 -7.08 -7.02
C GLU A 286 -23.93 -7.19 -5.77
N GLN A 287 -22.74 -7.78 -5.90
CA GLN A 287 -21.82 -7.91 -4.77
C GLN A 287 -21.39 -6.53 -4.23
N ILE A 288 -21.10 -5.58 -5.10
CA ILE A 288 -20.76 -4.20 -4.71
C ILE A 288 -21.96 -3.53 -4.04
N ALA A 289 -23.19 -3.75 -4.56
CA ALA A 289 -24.40 -3.25 -3.92
C ALA A 289 -24.58 -3.78 -2.49
N LYS A 290 -24.35 -5.07 -2.27
CA LYS A 290 -24.38 -5.70 -0.93
C LYS A 290 -23.31 -5.16 0.02
N GLN A 291 -22.10 -4.92 -0.48
CA GLN A 291 -21.02 -4.31 0.30
C GLN A 291 -21.31 -2.86 0.65
N ALA A 292 -21.81 -2.09 -0.31
CA ALA A 292 -22.22 -0.69 -0.08
C ALA A 292 -23.33 -0.62 0.97
N LEU A 293 -24.36 -1.46 0.88
CA LEU A 293 -25.43 -1.55 1.88
C LEU A 293 -24.87 -1.79 3.29
N LYS A 294 -23.94 -2.76 3.44
CA LYS A 294 -23.29 -3.02 4.74
C LYS A 294 -22.48 -1.82 5.23
N SER A 295 -21.79 -1.11 4.35
CA SER A 295 -21.01 0.09 4.68
C SER A 295 -21.92 1.22 5.16
N TYR A 296 -23.04 1.43 4.50
CA TYR A 296 -24.05 2.41 4.92
C TYR A 296 -24.67 2.07 6.26
N GLN A 297 -25.00 0.79 6.50
CA GLN A 297 -25.51 0.35 7.81
C GLN A 297 -24.51 0.61 8.94
N ARG A 298 -23.21 0.50 8.68
CA ARG A 298 -22.16 0.81 9.67
C ARG A 298 -22.04 2.30 9.97
N VAL A 299 -22.30 3.18 9.00
CA VAL A 299 -22.16 4.64 9.14
C VAL A 299 -23.44 5.28 9.66
N LEU A 300 -24.60 4.91 9.10
CA LEU A 300 -25.90 5.52 9.45
C LEU A 300 -26.57 4.82 10.66
N GLY A 301 -26.22 3.55 10.91
CA GLY A 301 -26.87 2.77 11.98
C GLY A 301 -28.23 2.22 11.58
N LYS A 302 -29.07 1.95 12.60
CA LYS A 302 -30.38 1.31 12.43
C LYS A 302 -31.54 2.28 12.52
N TYR A 303 -31.32 3.47 13.06
CA TYR A 303 -32.37 4.43 13.38
C TYR A 303 -32.03 5.81 12.83
N LYS A 304 -33.05 6.53 12.36
CA LYS A 304 -32.97 7.95 12.02
C LYS A 304 -32.84 8.81 13.28
N PRO A 305 -32.46 10.10 13.19
CA PRO A 305 -32.37 10.99 14.31
C PRO A 305 -33.70 11.15 15.10
N ASP A 306 -34.83 10.93 14.44
CA ASP A 306 -36.16 10.95 15.03
C ASP A 306 -36.54 9.64 15.75
N GLY A 307 -35.64 8.65 15.78
CA GLY A 307 -35.87 7.34 16.41
C GLY A 307 -36.59 6.32 15.52
N SER A 308 -37.04 6.67 14.33
CA SER A 308 -37.65 5.74 13.39
C SER A 308 -36.59 4.81 12.75
N PRO A 309 -36.92 3.53 12.44
CA PRO A 309 -35.97 2.61 11.84
C PRO A 309 -35.66 3.02 10.40
N ILE A 310 -34.38 2.89 10.01
CA ILE A 310 -33.93 3.06 8.63
C ILE A 310 -34.20 1.76 7.86
N ARG A 311 -34.92 1.85 6.75
CA ARG A 311 -35.17 0.72 5.86
C ARG A 311 -34.13 0.71 4.76
N TYR A 312 -33.26 -0.32 4.79
CA TYR A 312 -32.30 -0.59 3.73
C TYR A 312 -32.86 -1.65 2.81
N GLY A 313 -32.79 -1.44 1.51
CA GLY A 313 -33.28 -2.39 0.49
C GLY A 313 -32.23 -2.69 -0.58
N LEU A 314 -32.30 -3.89 -1.14
CA LEU A 314 -31.50 -4.33 -2.26
C LEU A 314 -32.41 -4.65 -3.45
N LEU A 315 -32.06 -4.08 -4.61
CA LEU A 315 -32.76 -4.33 -5.86
C LEU A 315 -31.79 -4.91 -6.89
N SER A 316 -31.82 -6.21 -7.05
CA SER A 316 -30.91 -6.97 -7.90
C SER A 316 -31.64 -8.09 -8.68
N GLY A 317 -30.88 -8.98 -9.31
CA GLY A 317 -31.46 -10.16 -9.96
C GLY A 317 -32.24 -11.06 -9.01
N ASN A 318 -31.78 -11.19 -7.77
CA ASN A 318 -32.28 -12.11 -6.77
C ASN A 318 -33.15 -11.45 -5.68
N GLU A 319 -32.94 -10.17 -5.39
CA GLU A 319 -33.63 -9.42 -4.34
C GLU A 319 -34.42 -8.24 -4.94
N LYS A 320 -35.65 -8.00 -4.47
CA LYS A 320 -36.57 -7.04 -5.07
C LYS A 320 -37.25 -6.18 -4.00
N ASP A 321 -36.47 -5.45 -3.22
CA ASP A 321 -36.96 -4.48 -2.26
C ASP A 321 -37.24 -3.16 -2.95
N TYR A 322 -38.51 -2.76 -3.07
CA TYR A 322 -38.91 -1.51 -3.70
C TYR A 322 -39.19 -0.41 -2.67
N ASP A 323 -39.55 -0.76 -1.44
CA ASP A 323 -39.89 0.20 -0.39
C ASP A 323 -38.78 0.32 0.65
N ALA A 324 -37.75 1.09 0.33
CA ALA A 324 -36.62 1.36 1.19
C ALA A 324 -36.34 2.88 1.28
N ASP A 325 -35.76 3.30 2.43
CA ASP A 325 -35.27 4.68 2.58
C ASP A 325 -33.92 4.83 1.86
N TYR A 326 -33.07 3.79 1.95
CA TYR A 326 -31.81 3.69 1.20
C TYR A 326 -31.85 2.44 0.32
N LEU A 327 -32.00 2.63 -0.96
CA LEU A 327 -32.09 1.57 -1.95
C LEU A 327 -30.75 1.37 -2.67
N PHE A 328 -30.23 0.16 -2.65
CA PHE A 328 -29.02 -0.23 -3.38
C PHE A 328 -29.43 -1.07 -4.57
N SER A 329 -29.02 -0.66 -5.78
CA SER A 329 -29.44 -1.36 -6.98
C SER A 329 -28.31 -1.59 -7.96
N THR A 330 -28.42 -2.68 -8.71
CA THR A 330 -27.58 -2.83 -9.90
C THR A 330 -28.14 -2.00 -11.05
N MET A 331 -27.25 -1.44 -11.83
CA MET A 331 -27.59 -0.66 -13.03
C MET A 331 -28.49 -1.47 -13.98
N GLN A 332 -28.18 -2.75 -14.21
CA GLN A 332 -28.97 -3.62 -15.09
C GLN A 332 -30.41 -3.83 -14.60
N MET A 333 -30.61 -3.84 -13.29
CA MET A 333 -31.96 -3.98 -12.74
C MET A 333 -32.71 -2.65 -12.79
N MET A 334 -32.09 -1.57 -12.32
CA MET A 334 -32.73 -0.25 -12.24
C MET A 334 -33.08 0.33 -13.62
N SER A 335 -32.32 0.01 -14.68
CA SER A 335 -32.56 0.52 -16.04
C SER A 335 -33.68 -0.16 -16.80
N LYS A 336 -34.33 -1.21 -16.23
CA LYS A 336 -35.47 -1.89 -16.85
C LYS A 336 -36.70 -1.02 -16.77
N ALA A 337 -37.45 -0.89 -17.88
CA ALA A 337 -38.64 -0.06 -17.95
C ALA A 337 -39.70 -0.41 -16.91
N ASP A 338 -39.97 -1.72 -16.73
CA ASP A 338 -40.92 -2.24 -15.75
C ASP A 338 -40.50 -2.01 -14.29
N VAL A 339 -39.22 -1.74 -14.05
CA VAL A 339 -38.68 -1.38 -12.74
C VAL A 339 -38.74 0.12 -12.52
N LEU A 340 -38.32 0.92 -13.50
CA LEU A 340 -38.38 2.40 -13.45
C LEU A 340 -39.81 2.88 -13.18
N GLU A 341 -40.82 2.32 -13.86
CA GLU A 341 -42.23 2.64 -13.70
C GLU A 341 -42.82 2.41 -12.30
N LYS A 342 -42.11 1.66 -11.43
CA LYS A 342 -42.52 1.46 -10.02
C LYS A 342 -42.14 2.63 -9.12
N PHE A 343 -41.33 3.55 -9.60
CA PHE A 343 -40.88 4.72 -8.87
C PHE A 343 -41.34 5.99 -9.57
N ARG A 344 -41.59 7.04 -8.81
CA ARG A 344 -41.81 8.37 -9.37
C ARG A 344 -40.48 8.98 -9.81
N PRO A 345 -40.43 9.86 -10.81
CA PRO A 345 -39.19 10.55 -11.21
C PRO A 345 -38.49 11.27 -10.03
N GLU A 346 -39.25 11.83 -9.10
CA GLU A 346 -38.77 12.57 -7.92
C GLU A 346 -38.70 11.68 -6.66
N GLU A 347 -38.73 10.35 -6.80
CA GLU A 347 -38.78 9.41 -5.67
C GLU A 347 -37.56 9.51 -4.77
N PHE A 348 -36.38 9.77 -5.33
CA PHE A 348 -35.11 9.82 -4.61
C PHE A 348 -34.61 11.26 -4.53
N ASP A 349 -34.41 11.75 -3.30
CA ASP A 349 -33.80 13.06 -3.05
C ASP A 349 -32.33 13.06 -3.45
N PHE A 350 -31.65 11.93 -3.24
CA PHE A 350 -30.23 11.78 -3.50
C PHE A 350 -29.95 10.50 -4.29
N ILE A 351 -29.23 10.63 -5.41
CA ILE A 351 -28.75 9.49 -6.19
C ILE A 351 -27.23 9.49 -6.19
N CYS A 352 -26.64 8.35 -5.85
CA CYS A 352 -25.21 8.11 -5.92
C CYS A 352 -24.91 7.03 -6.95
N ILE A 353 -24.03 7.34 -7.90
CA ILE A 353 -23.59 6.41 -8.94
C ILE A 353 -22.12 6.08 -8.71
N ASP A 354 -21.85 4.83 -8.37
CA ASP A 354 -20.49 4.31 -8.27
C ASP A 354 -19.98 3.84 -9.64
N GLU A 355 -18.67 3.95 -9.86
CA GLU A 355 -18.00 3.73 -11.14
C GLU A 355 -18.66 4.50 -12.30
N THR A 356 -18.95 5.78 -12.02
CA THR A 356 -19.68 6.66 -12.92
C THR A 356 -18.98 6.91 -14.28
N HIS A 357 -17.70 6.53 -14.41
CA HIS A 357 -17.03 6.50 -15.72
C HIS A 357 -17.76 5.61 -16.73
N ARG A 358 -18.62 4.70 -16.29
CA ARG A 358 -19.49 3.87 -17.15
C ARG A 358 -20.79 4.55 -17.54
N ALA A 359 -21.05 5.79 -17.08
CA ALA A 359 -22.34 6.48 -17.25
C ALA A 359 -22.69 6.80 -18.73
N GLY A 360 -21.74 6.73 -19.66
CA GLY A 360 -22.00 6.80 -21.10
C GLY A 360 -22.80 5.62 -21.67
N ALA A 361 -22.92 4.50 -20.94
CA ALA A 361 -23.72 3.37 -21.40
C ALA A 361 -25.23 3.69 -21.35
N GLU A 362 -25.98 3.20 -22.34
CA GLU A 362 -27.42 3.44 -22.51
C GLU A 362 -28.25 3.16 -21.25
N SER A 363 -27.90 2.10 -20.51
CA SER A 363 -28.58 1.74 -19.27
C SER A 363 -28.42 2.77 -18.16
N TYR A 364 -27.26 3.43 -18.03
CA TYR A 364 -27.09 4.53 -17.10
C TYR A 364 -27.83 5.77 -17.55
N GLN A 365 -27.81 6.06 -18.85
CA GLN A 365 -28.53 7.20 -19.41
C GLN A 365 -30.05 7.11 -19.17
N ARG A 366 -30.64 5.91 -19.29
CA ARG A 366 -32.05 5.71 -18.94
C ARG A 366 -32.37 6.04 -17.49
N ILE A 367 -31.51 5.70 -16.56
CA ILE A 367 -31.69 6.02 -15.13
C ILE A 367 -31.61 7.53 -14.92
N LEU A 368 -30.59 8.17 -15.50
CA LEU A 368 -30.35 9.62 -15.36
C LEU A 368 -31.44 10.48 -16.06
N GLU A 369 -31.99 10.01 -17.15
CA GLU A 369 -33.10 10.68 -17.86
C GLU A 369 -34.42 10.55 -17.09
N TYR A 370 -34.66 9.40 -16.45
CA TYR A 370 -35.90 9.15 -15.74
C TYR A 370 -35.99 9.88 -14.40
N PHE A 371 -34.98 9.73 -13.54
CA PHE A 371 -34.99 10.31 -12.21
C PHE A 371 -34.58 11.78 -12.18
N LYS A 372 -35.22 12.53 -11.27
CA LYS A 372 -34.99 13.97 -11.03
C LYS A 372 -34.64 14.19 -9.57
N PRO A 373 -33.46 13.75 -9.11
CA PRO A 373 -33.04 13.90 -7.73
C PRO A 373 -32.77 15.37 -7.39
N GLN A 374 -32.85 15.71 -6.10
CA GLN A 374 -32.36 16.99 -5.61
C GLN A 374 -30.83 17.10 -5.71
N PHE A 375 -30.14 15.96 -5.55
CA PHE A 375 -28.69 15.90 -5.73
C PHE A 375 -28.23 14.58 -6.39
N LEU A 376 -27.33 14.72 -7.37
CA LEU A 376 -26.68 13.61 -8.07
C LEU A 376 -25.18 13.59 -7.74
N LEU A 377 -24.71 12.50 -7.13
CA LEU A 377 -23.29 12.26 -6.84
C LEU A 377 -22.74 11.17 -7.74
N GLY A 378 -21.68 11.47 -8.47
CA GLY A 378 -20.86 10.49 -9.18
C GLY A 378 -19.59 10.16 -8.41
N MET A 379 -19.18 8.90 -8.46
CA MET A 379 -17.91 8.47 -7.89
C MET A 379 -17.13 7.62 -8.90
N THR A 380 -15.85 7.88 -9.04
CA THR A 380 -14.98 7.10 -9.92
C THR A 380 -13.52 7.17 -9.48
N ALA A 381 -12.73 6.15 -9.84
CA ALA A 381 -11.28 6.21 -9.72
C ALA A 381 -10.61 6.73 -10.99
N SER A 382 -11.24 6.53 -12.17
CA SER A 382 -10.68 6.81 -13.49
C SER A 382 -11.71 7.56 -14.33
N PRO A 383 -11.75 8.88 -14.27
CA PRO A 383 -12.72 9.67 -15.04
C PRO A 383 -12.37 9.72 -16.54
N GLU A 384 -11.11 9.46 -16.90
CA GLU A 384 -10.64 9.50 -18.30
C GLU A 384 -11.23 8.34 -19.10
N ARG A 385 -11.82 8.66 -20.26
CA ARG A 385 -12.43 7.68 -21.16
C ARG A 385 -11.85 7.79 -22.57
N THR A 386 -11.84 6.65 -23.26
CA THR A 386 -11.37 6.55 -24.65
C THR A 386 -12.50 6.75 -25.68
N ASP A 387 -13.77 6.70 -25.26
CA ASP A 387 -14.95 6.69 -26.12
C ASP A 387 -15.60 8.09 -26.33
N LYS A 388 -14.89 9.16 -25.99
CA LYS A 388 -15.32 10.56 -26.15
C LYS A 388 -16.52 11.00 -25.27
N PHE A 389 -17.04 10.18 -24.38
CA PHE A 389 -18.06 10.60 -23.43
C PHE A 389 -17.42 11.45 -22.34
N ASP A 390 -17.86 12.73 -22.23
CA ASP A 390 -17.35 13.64 -21.20
C ASP A 390 -18.14 13.46 -19.90
N ILE A 391 -17.50 12.79 -18.94
CA ILE A 391 -18.10 12.58 -17.63
C ILE A 391 -18.15 13.86 -16.80
N PHE A 392 -17.24 14.79 -17.01
CA PHE A 392 -17.22 16.05 -16.28
C PHE A 392 -18.42 16.91 -16.64
N ASP A 393 -18.82 16.91 -17.90
CA ASP A 393 -20.02 17.60 -18.39
C ASP A 393 -21.30 17.07 -17.72
N LEU A 394 -21.40 15.76 -17.48
CA LEU A 394 -22.53 15.15 -16.77
C LEU A 394 -22.73 15.71 -15.35
N TYR A 395 -21.66 16.17 -14.72
CA TYR A 395 -21.66 16.74 -13.36
C TYR A 395 -21.42 18.26 -13.36
N ASP A 396 -21.67 18.96 -14.46
CA ASP A 396 -21.49 20.40 -14.65
C ASP A 396 -20.08 20.88 -14.23
N TYR A 397 -19.05 20.00 -14.40
CA TYR A 397 -17.66 20.21 -13.97
C TYR A 397 -17.47 20.45 -12.46
N ASN A 398 -18.47 20.11 -11.64
CA ASN A 398 -18.42 20.24 -10.19
C ASN A 398 -17.64 19.07 -9.57
N ILE A 399 -16.34 19.24 -9.38
CA ILE A 399 -15.48 18.26 -8.71
C ILE A 399 -15.46 18.58 -7.23
N ALA A 400 -16.18 17.78 -6.42
CA ALA A 400 -16.20 17.95 -4.97
C ALA A 400 -14.86 17.60 -4.33
N TYR A 401 -14.17 16.57 -4.83
CA TYR A 401 -12.81 16.25 -4.42
C TYR A 401 -12.14 15.34 -5.43
N GLU A 402 -10.84 15.51 -5.58
CA GLU A 402 -10.00 14.66 -6.43
C GLU A 402 -8.78 14.19 -5.66
N ILE A 403 -8.57 12.87 -5.61
CA ILE A 403 -7.35 12.25 -5.08
C ILE A 403 -6.95 11.05 -5.94
N ARG A 404 -5.83 11.17 -6.60
CA ARG A 404 -5.27 10.13 -7.47
C ARG A 404 -4.43 9.14 -6.68
N LEU A 405 -4.07 8.02 -7.32
CA LEU A 405 -3.31 6.94 -6.69
C LEU A 405 -2.04 7.44 -5.98
N GLN A 406 -1.25 8.28 -6.64
CA GLN A 406 -0.01 8.79 -6.06
C GLN A 406 -0.28 9.60 -4.77
N GLN A 407 -1.20 10.54 -4.81
CA GLN A 407 -1.56 11.35 -3.65
C GLN A 407 -2.17 10.49 -2.53
N ALA A 408 -3.00 9.50 -2.87
CA ALA A 408 -3.59 8.59 -1.90
C ALA A 408 -2.53 7.71 -1.20
N LEU A 409 -1.45 7.35 -1.88
CA LEU A 409 -0.27 6.70 -1.30
C LEU A 409 0.51 7.67 -0.40
N GLU A 410 0.70 8.91 -0.82
CA GLU A 410 1.38 9.96 -0.06
C GLU A 410 0.62 10.31 1.23
N GLU A 411 -0.69 10.34 1.19
CA GLU A 411 -1.56 10.61 2.35
C GLU A 411 -1.81 9.37 3.24
N ASN A 412 -1.17 8.23 2.97
CA ASN A 412 -1.35 6.96 3.70
C ASN A 412 -2.78 6.39 3.69
N LEU A 413 -3.56 6.73 2.70
CA LEU A 413 -4.90 6.17 2.52
C LEU A 413 -4.84 4.78 1.88
N LEU A 414 -3.75 4.48 1.17
CA LEU A 414 -3.49 3.21 0.52
C LEU A 414 -2.20 2.58 1.05
N CYS A 415 -2.15 1.25 1.03
CA CYS A 415 -0.93 0.51 1.30
C CYS A 415 0.07 0.73 0.16
N PRO A 416 1.33 1.08 0.44
CA PRO A 416 2.35 1.18 -0.59
C PRO A 416 2.62 -0.19 -1.21
N PHE A 417 2.92 -0.19 -2.49
CA PHE A 417 3.28 -1.38 -3.26
C PHE A 417 4.55 -1.14 -4.06
N HIS A 418 5.21 -2.23 -4.44
CA HIS A 418 6.34 -2.21 -5.35
C HIS A 418 5.87 -2.69 -6.72
N TYR A 419 6.17 -1.91 -7.75
CA TYR A 419 5.91 -2.30 -9.13
C TYR A 419 7.23 -2.69 -9.82
N PHE A 420 7.27 -3.89 -10.36
CA PHE A 420 8.41 -4.40 -11.11
C PHE A 420 7.98 -4.69 -12.55
N GLY A 421 8.55 -3.96 -13.50
CA GLY A 421 8.45 -4.29 -14.92
C GLY A 421 9.44 -5.39 -15.23
N ILE A 422 8.96 -6.52 -15.75
CA ILE A 422 9.79 -7.66 -16.15
C ILE A 422 9.71 -7.77 -17.64
N THR A 423 10.86 -7.82 -18.32
CA THR A 423 10.93 -8.11 -19.76
C THR A 423 10.48 -9.55 -20.01
N ASP A 424 9.67 -9.76 -21.02
CA ASP A 424 9.25 -11.09 -21.43
C ASP A 424 10.46 -11.95 -21.84
N LEU A 425 10.30 -13.28 -21.68
CA LEU A 425 11.27 -14.26 -22.13
C LEU A 425 11.36 -14.25 -23.65
N GLU A 426 12.59 -14.20 -24.17
CA GLU A 426 12.86 -14.65 -25.52
C GLU A 426 12.86 -16.19 -25.55
N ILE A 427 11.87 -16.78 -26.19
CA ILE A 427 11.85 -18.23 -26.47
C ILE A 427 12.07 -18.42 -27.96
N ASP A 428 13.11 -19.14 -28.32
CA ASP A 428 13.53 -19.40 -29.74
C ASP A 428 13.84 -18.12 -30.54
N GLY A 429 14.33 -17.05 -29.89
CA GLY A 429 14.70 -15.79 -30.54
C GLY A 429 13.55 -14.89 -30.96
N GLU A 430 12.33 -15.20 -30.52
CA GLU A 430 11.16 -14.35 -30.68
C GLU A 430 10.76 -13.76 -29.32
N THR A 431 10.67 -12.43 -29.24
CA THR A 431 10.02 -11.71 -28.13
C THR A 431 8.50 -11.82 -28.27
N PHE A 432 7.83 -12.01 -27.13
CA PHE A 432 6.36 -11.92 -27.08
C PHE A 432 5.97 -10.44 -27.20
N ASP A 433 5.56 -10.01 -28.40
CA ASP A 433 4.86 -8.75 -28.50
C ASP A 433 3.34 -8.95 -28.25
N ASP A 434 2.65 -7.87 -27.85
CA ASP A 434 1.30 -7.91 -27.32
C ASP A 434 0.24 -8.56 -28.23
N GLU A 435 0.47 -8.68 -29.54
CA GLU A 435 -0.53 -9.21 -30.47
C GLU A 435 -0.25 -10.65 -30.94
N SER A 436 0.99 -11.05 -31.11
CA SER A 436 1.36 -12.38 -31.61
C SER A 436 1.56 -13.40 -30.49
N GLY A 437 2.11 -12.99 -29.36
CA GLY A 437 2.35 -13.82 -28.19
C GLY A 437 1.06 -14.33 -27.53
N LEU A 438 0.04 -13.49 -27.40
CA LEU A 438 -1.27 -13.84 -26.83
C LEU A 438 -2.03 -14.91 -27.65
N ARG A 439 -1.66 -15.14 -28.92
CA ARG A 439 -2.25 -16.18 -29.77
C ARG A 439 -1.59 -17.54 -29.64
N ASN A 440 -0.39 -17.62 -29.09
CA ASN A 440 0.35 -18.87 -28.98
C ASN A 440 0.22 -19.48 -27.57
N PHE A 441 -0.90 -20.15 -27.33
CA PHE A 441 -1.20 -20.82 -26.05
C PHE A 441 -0.06 -21.71 -25.54
N VAL A 442 0.61 -22.48 -26.42
CA VAL A 442 1.67 -23.41 -26.02
C VAL A 442 2.85 -22.65 -25.38
N LYS A 443 3.20 -21.48 -25.92
CA LYS A 443 4.27 -20.64 -25.37
C LYS A 443 3.85 -19.96 -24.05
N LEU A 444 2.60 -19.53 -23.94
CA LEU A 444 2.07 -18.87 -22.71
C LEU A 444 2.09 -19.80 -21.49
N VAL A 445 1.96 -21.09 -21.69
CA VAL A 445 1.94 -22.11 -20.64
C VAL A 445 3.19 -22.99 -20.65
N SER A 446 4.27 -22.61 -21.30
CA SER A 446 5.51 -23.40 -21.34
C SER A 446 6.14 -23.56 -19.94
N ASP A 447 6.89 -24.64 -19.74
CA ASP A 447 7.57 -24.88 -18.45
C ASP A 447 8.66 -23.82 -18.20
N GLU A 448 9.36 -23.39 -19.26
CA GLU A 448 10.36 -22.35 -19.19
C GLU A 448 9.76 -21.02 -18.68
N ARG A 449 8.55 -20.68 -19.16
CA ARG A 449 7.87 -19.46 -18.69
C ARG A 449 7.42 -19.59 -17.24
N VAL A 450 6.92 -20.74 -16.83
CA VAL A 450 6.54 -20.99 -15.43
C VAL A 450 7.75 -20.90 -14.51
N ASP A 451 8.85 -21.54 -14.87
CA ASP A 451 10.12 -21.47 -14.13
C ASP A 451 10.63 -20.04 -14.03
N TYR A 452 10.51 -19.27 -15.11
CA TYR A 452 10.91 -17.86 -15.11
C TYR A 452 10.03 -17.03 -14.18
N ILE A 453 8.70 -17.16 -14.25
CA ILE A 453 7.77 -16.46 -13.35
C ILE A 453 8.09 -16.79 -11.89
N LEU A 454 8.26 -18.07 -11.56
CA LEU A 454 8.56 -18.49 -10.19
C LEU A 454 9.90 -17.94 -9.69
N LYS A 455 10.93 -17.94 -10.53
CA LYS A 455 12.23 -17.30 -10.23
C LYS A 455 12.08 -15.80 -9.98
N GLN A 456 11.26 -15.10 -10.78
CA GLN A 456 11.04 -13.67 -10.58
C GLN A 456 10.26 -13.40 -9.28
N VAL A 457 9.25 -14.21 -8.99
CA VAL A 457 8.51 -14.09 -7.72
C VAL A 457 9.43 -14.35 -6.52
N GLU A 458 10.29 -15.35 -6.59
CA GLU A 458 11.27 -15.61 -5.55
C GLU A 458 12.32 -14.49 -5.43
N TYR A 459 12.79 -13.97 -6.55
CA TYR A 459 13.77 -12.88 -6.59
C TYR A 459 13.21 -11.59 -6.01
N PHE A 460 12.02 -11.14 -6.43
CA PHE A 460 11.39 -9.92 -5.93
C PHE A 460 10.78 -10.11 -4.54
N GLY A 461 10.38 -11.33 -4.20
CA GLY A 461 9.84 -11.69 -2.91
C GLY A 461 8.37 -11.26 -2.74
N TYR A 462 7.87 -11.47 -1.53
CA TYR A 462 6.51 -11.13 -1.12
C TYR A 462 6.49 -10.68 0.33
N SER A 463 5.45 -9.95 0.72
CA SER A 463 5.26 -9.49 2.09
C SER A 463 4.50 -10.53 2.91
N GLY A 464 5.00 -10.87 4.11
CA GLY A 464 4.36 -11.84 5.01
C GLY A 464 5.07 -13.19 5.09
N ASP A 465 4.42 -14.16 5.74
CA ASP A 465 5.01 -15.48 6.04
C ASP A 465 4.90 -16.46 4.87
N ARG A 466 3.98 -16.22 3.96
CA ARG A 466 3.77 -17.01 2.73
C ARG A 466 3.32 -16.12 1.59
N VAL A 467 3.49 -16.60 0.39
CA VAL A 467 2.96 -15.93 -0.80
C VAL A 467 1.42 -15.98 -0.79
N LYS A 468 0.80 -14.86 -1.17
CA LYS A 468 -0.64 -14.73 -1.41
C LYS A 468 -0.80 -13.98 -2.73
N GLY A 469 -0.75 -14.70 -3.84
CA GLY A 469 -0.66 -14.13 -5.19
C GLY A 469 -1.99 -14.19 -5.94
N LEU A 470 -2.31 -13.09 -6.66
CA LEU A 470 -3.31 -13.10 -7.72
C LEU A 470 -2.59 -13.05 -9.07
N VAL A 471 -2.95 -13.93 -9.98
CA VAL A 471 -2.40 -14.00 -11.32
C VAL A 471 -3.52 -13.72 -12.33
N PHE A 472 -3.39 -12.62 -13.05
CA PHE A 472 -4.34 -12.24 -14.07
C PHE A 472 -3.92 -12.84 -15.42
N CYS A 473 -4.79 -13.66 -15.99
CA CYS A 473 -4.57 -14.34 -17.26
C CYS A 473 -5.45 -13.73 -18.34
N SER A 474 -5.00 -13.83 -19.58
CA SER A 474 -5.77 -13.37 -20.75
C SER A 474 -6.90 -14.34 -21.12
N ARG A 475 -6.75 -15.63 -20.77
CA ARG A 475 -7.63 -16.71 -21.16
C ARG A 475 -7.85 -17.70 -20.02
N LYS A 476 -9.01 -18.34 -20.02
CA LYS A 476 -9.41 -19.32 -19.01
C LYS A 476 -8.55 -20.58 -19.06
N ASP A 477 -8.31 -21.11 -20.26
CA ASP A 477 -7.45 -22.28 -20.49
C ASP A 477 -5.99 -22.04 -20.07
N GLU A 478 -5.46 -20.82 -20.29
CA GLU A 478 -4.15 -20.40 -19.79
C GLU A 478 -4.11 -20.46 -18.26
N GLY A 479 -5.09 -19.86 -17.58
CA GLY A 479 -5.14 -19.83 -16.11
C GLY A 479 -5.27 -21.22 -15.50
N GLU A 480 -6.04 -22.13 -16.10
CA GLU A 480 -6.18 -23.52 -15.66
C GLU A 480 -4.85 -24.28 -15.77
N GLU A 481 -4.17 -24.16 -16.89
CA GLU A 481 -2.91 -24.87 -17.14
C GLU A 481 -1.76 -24.29 -16.27
N LEU A 482 -1.67 -22.97 -16.14
CA LEU A 482 -0.69 -22.34 -15.25
C LEU A 482 -0.93 -22.73 -13.78
N ALA A 483 -2.17 -22.73 -13.30
CA ALA A 483 -2.50 -23.17 -11.95
C ALA A 483 -2.07 -24.63 -11.71
N ARG A 484 -2.32 -25.53 -12.69
CA ARG A 484 -1.89 -26.92 -12.64
C ARG A 484 -0.36 -27.05 -12.54
N LYS A 485 0.39 -26.28 -13.34
CA LYS A 485 1.84 -26.27 -13.33
C LYS A 485 2.41 -25.70 -12.03
N PHE A 486 1.86 -24.64 -11.49
CA PHE A 486 2.23 -24.13 -10.17
C PHE A 486 2.04 -25.20 -9.07
N CYS A 487 0.97 -25.99 -9.15
CA CYS A 487 0.79 -27.12 -8.23
C CYS A 487 1.88 -28.18 -8.40
N GLN A 488 2.37 -28.44 -9.60
CA GLN A 488 3.49 -29.37 -9.84
C GLN A 488 4.81 -28.86 -9.24
N HIS A 489 5.00 -27.54 -9.14
CA HIS A 489 6.13 -26.90 -8.47
C HIS A 489 5.97 -26.79 -6.94
N GLY A 490 4.92 -27.41 -6.37
CA GLY A 490 4.70 -27.49 -4.93
C GLY A 490 3.88 -26.35 -4.32
N TYR A 491 3.38 -25.41 -5.13
CA TYR A 491 2.46 -24.38 -4.69
C TYR A 491 1.02 -24.87 -4.68
N ARG A 492 0.17 -24.25 -3.86
CA ARG A 492 -1.27 -24.51 -3.83
C ARG A 492 -1.96 -23.44 -4.66
N ALA A 493 -2.35 -23.78 -5.87
CA ALA A 493 -2.93 -22.86 -6.83
C ALA A 493 -4.30 -23.30 -7.32
N ARG A 494 -5.17 -22.35 -7.63
CA ARG A 494 -6.51 -22.62 -8.20
C ARG A 494 -6.90 -21.53 -9.20
N MET A 495 -7.56 -21.94 -10.28
CA MET A 495 -8.20 -21.03 -11.24
C MET A 495 -9.62 -20.69 -10.76
N LEU A 496 -9.99 -19.40 -10.88
CA LEU A 496 -11.34 -18.89 -10.75
C LEU A 496 -11.79 -18.22 -12.05
N SER A 497 -13.00 -18.52 -12.47
CA SER A 497 -13.61 -17.97 -13.68
C SER A 497 -14.98 -17.32 -13.43
N GLY A 498 -15.50 -16.65 -14.46
CA GLY A 498 -16.86 -16.10 -14.44
C GLY A 498 -17.95 -17.13 -14.20
N ASP A 499 -17.71 -18.41 -14.49
CA ASP A 499 -18.67 -19.50 -14.34
C ASP A 499 -18.78 -20.01 -12.90
N ASP A 500 -17.81 -19.71 -12.03
CA ASP A 500 -17.83 -20.13 -10.63
C ASP A 500 -18.92 -19.38 -9.85
N SER A 501 -19.64 -20.11 -9.01
CA SER A 501 -20.66 -19.50 -8.15
C SER A 501 -20.03 -18.55 -7.12
N GLN A 502 -20.84 -17.60 -6.60
CA GLN A 502 -20.39 -16.65 -5.60
C GLN A 502 -19.81 -17.34 -4.36
N ALA A 503 -20.44 -18.42 -3.89
CA ALA A 503 -19.97 -19.17 -2.72
C ALA A 503 -18.59 -19.79 -2.96
N VAL A 504 -18.30 -20.28 -4.17
CA VAL A 504 -16.99 -20.82 -4.54
C VAL A 504 -15.94 -19.71 -4.55
N ARG A 505 -16.27 -18.53 -5.06
CA ARG A 505 -15.34 -17.38 -5.09
C ARG A 505 -14.99 -16.92 -3.68
N GLU A 506 -15.97 -16.80 -2.79
CA GLU A 506 -15.76 -16.42 -1.39
C GLU A 506 -14.90 -17.46 -0.66
N GLU A 507 -15.15 -18.74 -0.86
CA GLU A 507 -14.33 -19.80 -0.28
C GLU A 507 -12.88 -19.76 -0.75
N VAL A 508 -12.65 -19.55 -2.06
CA VAL A 508 -11.30 -19.46 -2.62
C VAL A 508 -10.56 -18.24 -2.11
N ILE A 509 -11.24 -17.09 -1.98
CA ILE A 509 -10.66 -15.89 -1.38
C ILE A 509 -10.29 -16.17 0.09
N ASP A 510 -11.20 -16.77 0.87
CA ASP A 510 -10.94 -17.13 2.27
C ASP A 510 -9.72 -18.05 2.40
N ARG A 511 -9.57 -19.02 1.52
CA ARG A 511 -8.39 -19.90 1.46
C ARG A 511 -7.11 -19.16 1.09
N LEU A 512 -7.18 -18.14 0.22
CA LEU A 512 -6.01 -17.32 -0.14
C LEU A 512 -5.55 -16.45 1.02
N VAL A 513 -6.48 -15.80 1.74
CA VAL A 513 -6.15 -14.82 2.78
C VAL A 513 -5.91 -15.43 4.15
N SER A 514 -6.50 -16.57 4.47
CA SER A 514 -6.41 -17.21 5.79
C SER A 514 -5.01 -17.74 6.07
N ASP A 515 -4.47 -17.40 7.24
CA ASP A 515 -3.19 -17.91 7.75
C ASP A 515 -3.37 -19.11 8.70
N THR A 516 -4.63 -19.54 8.95
CA THR A 516 -4.96 -20.58 9.93
C THR A 516 -5.53 -21.84 9.31
N ARG A 517 -5.84 -21.84 8.02
CA ARG A 517 -6.41 -23.01 7.31
C ARG A 517 -5.29 -23.92 6.81
N ASP A 518 -5.48 -25.23 6.97
CA ASP A 518 -4.56 -26.25 6.43
C ASP A 518 -4.66 -26.37 4.90
N ASP A 519 -5.81 -25.98 4.31
CA ASP A 519 -6.09 -26.03 2.87
C ASP A 519 -5.92 -24.66 2.18
N TYR A 520 -5.08 -23.78 2.72
CA TYR A 520 -4.79 -22.46 2.15
C TYR A 520 -4.31 -22.53 0.70
N LEU A 521 -4.45 -21.41 -0.02
CA LEU A 521 -3.92 -21.24 -1.37
C LEU A 521 -2.78 -20.23 -1.37
N ASP A 522 -1.76 -20.49 -2.18
CA ASP A 522 -0.66 -19.57 -2.44
C ASP A 522 -0.99 -18.64 -3.61
N TYR A 523 -1.67 -19.17 -4.63
CA TYR A 523 -2.04 -18.41 -5.83
C TYR A 523 -3.47 -18.66 -6.24
N VAL A 524 -4.12 -17.61 -6.71
CA VAL A 524 -5.40 -17.68 -7.43
C VAL A 524 -5.21 -17.08 -8.81
N PHE A 525 -5.44 -17.88 -9.84
CA PHE A 525 -5.45 -17.47 -11.23
C PHE A 525 -6.83 -16.99 -11.63
N THR A 526 -6.94 -15.93 -12.43
CA THR A 526 -8.24 -15.35 -12.77
C THR A 526 -8.23 -14.67 -14.13
N VAL A 527 -9.40 -14.61 -14.75
CA VAL A 527 -9.69 -13.83 -15.95
C VAL A 527 -10.87 -12.93 -15.65
N ASP A 528 -10.69 -11.62 -15.77
CA ASP A 528 -11.70 -10.55 -15.68
C ASP A 528 -12.56 -10.43 -14.41
N ILE A 529 -12.59 -11.46 -13.54
CA ILE A 529 -13.50 -11.44 -12.37
C ILE A 529 -13.00 -10.56 -11.22
N PHE A 530 -11.71 -10.27 -11.14
CA PHE A 530 -11.08 -9.44 -10.10
C PHE A 530 -10.54 -8.10 -10.62
N ASN A 531 -10.84 -7.74 -11.85
CA ASN A 531 -10.40 -6.47 -12.44
C ASN A 531 -11.07 -5.27 -11.77
N GLU A 532 -12.29 -5.44 -11.23
CA GLU A 532 -13.04 -4.38 -10.56
C GLU A 532 -13.91 -4.94 -9.41
N GLY A 533 -14.05 -4.14 -8.35
CA GLY A 533 -15.02 -4.38 -7.29
C GLY A 533 -14.71 -5.54 -6.34
N VAL A 534 -13.45 -5.93 -6.21
CA VAL A 534 -13.00 -6.91 -5.22
C VAL A 534 -12.32 -6.17 -4.08
N ASP A 535 -12.81 -6.39 -2.89
CA ASP A 535 -12.21 -5.92 -1.64
C ASP A 535 -11.66 -7.14 -0.89
N ILE A 536 -10.36 -7.29 -0.88
CA ILE A 536 -9.63 -8.33 -0.12
C ILE A 536 -8.66 -7.62 0.83
N PRO A 537 -9.14 -7.08 1.96
CA PRO A 537 -8.34 -6.24 2.86
C PRO A 537 -7.13 -6.96 3.43
N GLU A 538 -7.19 -8.29 3.53
CA GLU A 538 -6.13 -9.14 4.07
C GLU A 538 -5.05 -9.47 3.03
N ALA A 539 -5.33 -9.33 1.75
CA ALA A 539 -4.32 -9.46 0.70
C ALA A 539 -3.42 -8.21 0.74
N ARG A 540 -2.37 -8.29 1.52
CA ARG A 540 -1.32 -7.26 1.57
C ARG A 540 -0.35 -7.53 0.45
N TRP A 541 -0.41 -6.68 -0.55
CA TRP A 541 0.46 -6.72 -1.74
C TRP A 541 1.88 -6.26 -1.41
#